data_e593ec2e2bc3ffd934698f384ecfe808
#
_entry.id   e593ec2e2bc3ffd934698f384ecfe808
#
_cell.length_a   1.000
_cell.length_b   1.000
_cell.length_c   1.000
_cell.angle_alpha   90.00
_cell.angle_beta   90.00
_cell.angle_gamma   90.00
#
_symmetry.space_group_name_H-M   'P 1'
#
loop_
_entity.id
_entity.type
_entity.pdbx_description
1 polymer ?
#
loop_
_entity_poly.entity_id
_entity_poly.type
_entity_poly.pdbx_seq_one_letter_code
_entity_poly.pdbx_strand_id
1 'polypeptide(L)'
;LLNYLESPSPTTVLVFMASYEKLDERKKITKALKKNATVVDVNPMDEKAIRQYISQTIESEGYTIRSDAFDLLLQLTDLNLSKIMGELQKLYLYALETKTITRGAVQELVPKSLEHNVFDLTNEVLSGNSEKAVQLYEDLLLQGEETIKLNAILLNQIRLFLQTKILAKMGYQQANIADTLKVHPYRVKLALQQVRRFELSRLERLYDELVEKI
;
A
#
# COMPACT_ATOMS: atom_id res chain seq x y z
N LEU A 1 -23.11 -6.79 -27.30
CA LEU A 1 -22.37 -5.59 -26.93
C LEU A 1 -21.74 -4.90 -28.15
N LEU A 2 -21.03 -5.63 -29.05
CA LEU A 2 -20.44 -5.04 -30.25
C LEU A 2 -21.47 -4.26 -31.07
N ASN A 3 -22.62 -4.87 -31.37
CA ASN A 3 -23.69 -4.22 -32.12
C ASN A 3 -24.26 -2.98 -31.40
N TYR A 4 -24.32 -3.00 -30.06
CA TYR A 4 -24.74 -1.85 -29.28
C TYR A 4 -23.73 -0.68 -29.35
N LEU A 5 -22.42 -0.98 -29.37
CA LEU A 5 -21.39 0.05 -29.50
C LEU A 5 -21.38 0.72 -30.89
N GLU A 6 -21.92 0.08 -31.90
CA GLU A 6 -22.06 0.66 -33.25
C GLU A 6 -23.24 1.65 -33.35
N SER A 7 -24.30 1.42 -32.55
CA SER A 7 -25.47 2.29 -32.50
C SER A 7 -26.02 2.38 -31.07
N PRO A 8 -25.34 3.12 -30.20
CA PRO A 8 -25.75 3.25 -28.80
C PRO A 8 -26.99 4.10 -28.66
N SER A 9 -27.85 3.79 -27.69
CA SER A 9 -29.03 4.59 -27.36
C SER A 9 -28.60 5.99 -26.89
N PRO A 10 -29.18 7.06 -27.48
CA PRO A 10 -28.81 8.43 -27.13
C PRO A 10 -29.28 8.84 -25.71
N THR A 11 -30.17 8.06 -25.10
CA THR A 11 -30.75 8.34 -23.78
C THR A 11 -30.13 7.49 -22.68
N THR A 12 -29.08 6.69 -22.99
CA THR A 12 -28.50 5.73 -22.04
C THR A 12 -27.01 5.99 -21.82
N VAL A 13 -26.62 6.12 -20.58
CA VAL A 13 -25.21 6.10 -20.18
C VAL A 13 -24.86 4.68 -19.74
N LEU A 14 -23.93 4.04 -20.46
CA LEU A 14 -23.48 2.68 -20.15
C LEU A 14 -22.05 2.71 -19.62
N VAL A 15 -21.86 2.24 -18.39
CA VAL A 15 -20.56 2.20 -17.72
C VAL A 15 -20.13 0.75 -17.54
N PHE A 16 -18.94 0.40 -18.03
CA PHE A 16 -18.32 -0.89 -17.80
C PHE A 16 -17.17 -0.74 -16.82
N MET A 17 -17.19 -1.50 -15.75
CA MET A 17 -16.05 -1.65 -14.82
C MET A 17 -15.48 -3.06 -14.97
N ALA A 18 -14.18 -3.17 -15.15
CA ALA A 18 -13.50 -4.44 -15.32
C ALA A 18 -12.19 -4.45 -14.49
N SER A 19 -12.01 -5.51 -13.71
CA SER A 19 -10.82 -5.71 -12.87
C SER A 19 -9.69 -6.42 -13.63
N TYR A 20 -9.34 -5.92 -14.80
CA TYR A 20 -8.24 -6.44 -15.61
C TYR A 20 -7.10 -5.44 -15.66
N GLU A 21 -5.88 -5.88 -15.44
CA GLU A 21 -4.68 -5.03 -15.55
C GLU A 21 -4.53 -4.41 -16.93
N LYS A 22 -4.87 -5.19 -17.99
CA LYS A 22 -4.84 -4.69 -19.38
C LYS A 22 -5.94 -5.33 -20.20
N LEU A 23 -6.55 -4.54 -21.07
CA LEU A 23 -7.47 -5.03 -22.07
C LEU A 23 -6.69 -5.77 -23.18
N ASP A 24 -7.18 -6.95 -23.61
CA ASP A 24 -6.58 -7.67 -24.73
C ASP A 24 -6.85 -6.92 -26.05
N GLU A 25 -5.81 -6.26 -26.56
CA GLU A 25 -5.83 -5.44 -27.78
C GLU A 25 -6.23 -6.22 -29.05
N ARG A 26 -6.09 -7.55 -29.03
CA ARG A 26 -6.43 -8.43 -30.18
C ARG A 26 -7.94 -8.59 -30.32
N LYS A 27 -8.69 -8.42 -29.24
CA LYS A 27 -10.13 -8.64 -29.24
C LYS A 27 -10.88 -7.52 -29.97
N LYS A 28 -11.83 -7.90 -30.82
CA LYS A 28 -12.70 -6.96 -31.54
C LYS A 28 -13.44 -6.00 -30.60
N ILE A 29 -13.88 -6.49 -29.43
CA ILE A 29 -14.57 -5.68 -28.43
C ILE A 29 -13.67 -4.58 -27.87
N THR A 30 -12.40 -4.86 -27.59
CA THR A 30 -11.43 -3.87 -27.10
C THR A 30 -11.22 -2.75 -28.12
N LYS A 31 -11.09 -3.12 -29.40
CA LYS A 31 -10.95 -2.13 -30.48
C LYS A 31 -12.20 -1.27 -30.64
N ALA A 32 -13.39 -1.87 -30.52
CA ALA A 32 -14.67 -1.16 -30.61
C ALA A 32 -14.85 -0.20 -29.40
N LEU A 33 -14.52 -0.63 -28.18
CA LEU A 33 -14.55 0.22 -26.99
C LEU A 33 -13.61 1.42 -27.13
N LYS A 34 -12.36 1.19 -27.53
CA LYS A 34 -11.40 2.30 -27.72
C LYS A 34 -11.81 3.31 -28.79
N LYS A 35 -12.56 2.86 -29.81
CA LYS A 35 -13.05 3.72 -30.88
C LYS A 35 -14.29 4.52 -30.50
N ASN A 36 -15.23 3.90 -29.77
CA ASN A 36 -16.60 4.41 -29.60
C ASN A 36 -16.94 4.79 -28.15
N ALA A 37 -16.03 4.59 -27.18
CA ALA A 37 -16.26 4.89 -25.78
C ALA A 37 -15.06 5.59 -25.15
N THR A 38 -15.29 6.29 -24.04
CA THR A 38 -14.21 6.81 -23.19
C THR A 38 -13.66 5.68 -22.33
N VAL A 39 -12.37 5.35 -22.52
CA VAL A 39 -11.67 4.33 -21.72
C VAL A 39 -10.81 5.03 -20.68
N VAL A 40 -11.10 4.76 -19.42
CA VAL A 40 -10.34 5.30 -18.28
C VAL A 40 -9.55 4.16 -17.65
N ASP A 41 -8.24 4.33 -17.55
CA ASP A 41 -7.37 3.41 -16.84
C ASP A 41 -7.36 3.80 -15.35
N VAL A 42 -7.79 2.87 -14.50
CA VAL A 42 -7.85 3.02 -13.03
C VAL A 42 -6.91 2.06 -12.31
N ASN A 43 -5.88 1.57 -12.99
CA ASN A 43 -4.85 0.74 -12.38
C ASN A 43 -4.17 1.44 -11.20
N PRO A 44 -3.67 0.69 -10.20
CA PRO A 44 -2.95 1.27 -9.09
C PRO A 44 -1.80 2.16 -9.55
N MET A 45 -1.73 3.36 -8.97
CA MET A 45 -0.65 4.30 -9.24
C MET A 45 0.64 3.84 -8.57
N ASP A 46 1.77 4.10 -9.19
CA ASP A 46 3.07 3.94 -8.55
C ASP A 46 3.34 5.03 -7.49
N GLU A 47 4.40 4.87 -6.67
CA GLU A 47 4.77 5.83 -5.61
C GLU A 47 4.96 7.25 -6.18
N LYS A 48 5.55 7.38 -7.37
CA LYS A 48 5.82 8.68 -7.98
C LYS A 48 4.54 9.38 -8.41
N ALA A 49 3.63 8.65 -9.04
CA ALA A 49 2.33 9.17 -9.46
C ALA A 49 1.45 9.56 -8.25
N ILE A 50 1.45 8.75 -7.19
CA ILE A 50 0.75 9.08 -5.92
C ILE A 50 1.34 10.36 -5.33
N ARG A 51 2.66 10.47 -5.21
CA ARG A 51 3.33 11.68 -4.69
C ARG A 51 2.94 12.91 -5.49
N GLN A 52 3.00 12.83 -6.79
CA GLN A 52 2.65 13.95 -7.66
C GLN A 52 1.18 14.35 -7.50
N TYR A 53 0.27 13.38 -7.52
CA TYR A 53 -1.16 13.62 -7.37
C TYR A 53 -1.50 14.29 -6.03
N ILE A 54 -0.96 13.75 -4.93
CA ILE A 54 -1.21 14.30 -3.58
C ILE A 54 -0.59 15.69 -3.43
N SER A 55 0.63 15.93 -3.93
CA SER A 55 1.24 17.28 -3.90
C SER A 55 0.37 18.30 -4.63
N GLN A 56 -0.08 17.97 -5.84
CA GLN A 56 -0.97 18.85 -6.61
C GLN A 56 -2.30 19.10 -5.90
N THR A 57 -2.87 18.07 -5.26
CA THR A 57 -4.11 18.21 -4.48
C THR A 57 -3.90 19.14 -3.29
N ILE A 58 -2.83 18.99 -2.53
CA ILE A 58 -2.51 19.86 -1.39
C ILE A 58 -2.29 21.31 -1.83
N GLU A 59 -1.55 21.50 -2.92
CA GLU A 59 -1.27 22.82 -3.50
C GLU A 59 -2.53 23.51 -4.03
N SER A 60 -3.44 22.76 -4.68
CA SER A 60 -4.71 23.29 -5.19
C SER A 60 -5.65 23.80 -4.07
N GLU A 61 -5.53 23.23 -2.88
CA GLU A 61 -6.27 23.68 -1.67
C GLU A 61 -5.56 24.83 -0.93
N GLY A 62 -4.43 25.33 -1.47
CA GLY A 62 -3.67 26.45 -0.90
C GLY A 62 -2.79 26.06 0.29
N TYR A 63 -2.43 24.79 0.41
CA TYR A 63 -1.53 24.28 1.45
C TYR A 63 -0.21 23.82 0.88
N THR A 64 0.75 23.64 1.77
CA THR A 64 2.04 22.98 1.48
C THR A 64 2.28 21.84 2.45
N ILE A 65 3.10 20.87 2.06
CA ILE A 65 3.53 19.78 2.95
C ILE A 65 5.04 19.68 2.94
N ARG A 66 5.65 19.55 4.12
CA ARG A 66 7.09 19.32 4.23
C ARG A 66 7.45 17.92 3.75
N SER A 67 8.62 17.76 3.14
CA SER A 67 9.06 16.47 2.59
C SER A 67 9.06 15.35 3.65
N ASP A 68 9.53 15.64 4.86
CA ASP A 68 9.55 14.69 5.98
C ASP A 68 8.15 14.30 6.49
N ALA A 69 7.19 15.24 6.41
CA ALA A 69 5.79 15.02 6.71
C ALA A 69 5.13 14.14 5.64
N PHE A 70 5.45 14.41 4.39
CA PHE A 70 4.92 13.66 3.26
C PHE A 70 5.38 12.20 3.27
N ASP A 71 6.68 11.97 3.51
CA ASP A 71 7.22 10.62 3.65
C ASP A 71 6.52 9.85 4.77
N LEU A 72 6.30 10.51 5.91
CA LEU A 72 5.59 9.90 7.03
C LEU A 72 4.12 9.59 6.68
N LEU A 73 3.41 10.51 6.01
CA LEU A 73 2.03 10.30 5.57
C LEU A 73 1.90 9.07 4.67
N LEU A 74 2.77 8.95 3.67
CA LEU A 74 2.79 7.79 2.78
C LEU A 74 3.11 6.48 3.52
N GLN A 75 4.01 6.55 4.49
CA GLN A 75 4.39 5.41 5.31
C GLN A 75 3.23 4.93 6.20
N LEU A 76 2.56 5.84 6.92
CA LEU A 76 1.47 5.49 7.83
C LEU A 76 0.23 4.95 7.11
N THR A 77 0.03 5.35 5.87
CA THR A 77 -1.13 4.97 5.03
C THR A 77 -0.83 3.84 4.04
N ASP A 78 0.40 3.28 4.03
CA ASP A 78 0.85 2.26 3.08
C ASP A 78 0.62 2.63 1.61
N LEU A 79 0.85 3.90 1.24
CA LEU A 79 0.56 4.43 -0.09
C LEU A 79 -0.89 4.26 -0.56
N ASN A 80 -1.81 4.02 0.34
CA ASN A 80 -3.23 3.89 -0.01
C ASN A 80 -3.83 5.27 -0.28
N LEU A 81 -4.09 5.57 -1.55
CA LEU A 81 -4.60 6.88 -1.98
C LEU A 81 -5.90 7.26 -1.27
N SER A 82 -6.84 6.32 -1.11
CA SER A 82 -8.12 6.61 -0.43
C SER A 82 -7.92 6.95 1.04
N LYS A 83 -7.03 6.24 1.75
CA LYS A 83 -6.64 6.57 3.13
C LYS A 83 -6.00 7.95 3.20
N ILE A 84 -5.03 8.25 2.32
CA ILE A 84 -4.36 9.55 2.26
C ILE A 84 -5.39 10.68 2.09
N MET A 85 -6.27 10.56 1.09
CA MET A 85 -7.29 11.58 0.81
C MET A 85 -8.24 11.81 2.00
N GLY A 86 -8.60 10.75 2.73
CA GLY A 86 -9.40 10.84 3.94
C GLY A 86 -8.70 11.59 5.08
N GLU A 87 -7.37 11.48 5.18
CA GLU A 87 -6.58 12.15 6.22
C GLU A 87 -6.31 13.62 5.90
N LEU A 88 -6.27 14.02 4.62
CA LEU A 88 -5.93 15.38 4.22
C LEU A 88 -6.87 16.44 4.84
N GLN A 89 -8.17 16.15 4.96
CA GLN A 89 -9.13 17.10 5.53
C GLN A 89 -8.78 17.48 6.98
N LYS A 90 -8.38 16.49 7.79
CA LYS A 90 -7.95 16.73 9.19
C LYS A 90 -6.65 17.53 9.22
N LEU A 91 -5.72 17.21 8.34
CA LEU A 91 -4.45 17.92 8.23
C LEU A 91 -4.63 19.37 7.77
N TYR A 92 -5.57 19.66 6.88
CA TYR A 92 -5.92 21.03 6.47
C TYR A 92 -6.51 21.84 7.63
N LEU A 93 -7.42 21.24 8.40
CA LEU A 93 -8.01 21.90 9.57
C LEU A 93 -6.94 22.23 10.63
N TYR A 94 -6.03 21.31 10.89
CA TYR A 94 -4.94 21.52 11.83
C TYR A 94 -3.97 22.62 11.37
N ALA A 95 -3.68 22.64 10.07
CA ALA A 95 -2.76 23.60 9.45
C ALA A 95 -3.45 24.88 8.95
N LEU A 96 -4.66 25.20 9.42
CA LEU A 96 -5.49 26.30 8.89
C LEU A 96 -4.77 27.65 8.90
N GLU A 97 -4.04 27.95 9.97
CA GLU A 97 -3.33 29.23 10.14
C GLU A 97 -1.99 29.23 9.39
N THR A 98 -1.22 28.15 9.52
CA THR A 98 0.14 28.08 8.96
C THR A 98 0.18 27.72 7.48
N LYS A 99 -0.90 27.14 6.95
CA LYS A 99 -1.00 26.58 5.61
C LYS A 99 0.09 25.56 5.26
N THR A 100 0.77 25.03 6.30
CA THR A 100 1.90 24.10 6.14
C THR A 100 1.68 22.85 6.98
N ILE A 101 1.58 21.71 6.32
CA ILE A 101 1.47 20.40 6.98
C ILE A 101 2.87 19.96 7.43
N THR A 102 3.04 19.83 8.74
CA THR A 102 4.30 19.45 9.37
C THR A 102 4.32 17.95 9.73
N ARG A 103 5.53 17.40 9.95
CA ARG A 103 5.70 16.03 10.45
C ARG A 103 4.97 15.78 11.76
N GLY A 104 4.98 16.75 12.69
CA GLY A 104 4.26 16.66 13.96
C GLY A 104 2.75 16.51 13.77
N ALA A 105 2.16 17.31 12.86
CA ALA A 105 0.74 17.21 12.53
C ALA A 105 0.36 15.82 11.98
N VAL A 106 1.18 15.28 11.07
CA VAL A 106 0.97 13.93 10.52
C VAL A 106 1.09 12.87 11.60
N GLN A 107 2.09 12.98 12.47
CA GLN A 107 2.32 12.02 13.55
C GLN A 107 1.19 11.99 14.57
N GLU A 108 0.58 13.13 14.83
CA GLU A 108 -0.50 13.29 15.83
C GLU A 108 -1.86 12.86 15.27
N LEU A 109 -2.15 13.18 14.02
CA LEU A 109 -3.51 13.05 13.46
C LEU A 109 -3.72 11.83 12.59
N VAL A 110 -2.68 11.29 11.97
CA VAL A 110 -2.81 10.18 11.01
C VAL A 110 -2.59 8.85 11.73
N PRO A 111 -3.63 8.02 11.86
CA PRO A 111 -3.50 6.71 12.48
C PRO A 111 -2.61 5.80 11.61
N LYS A 112 -1.84 4.94 12.25
CA LYS A 112 -1.14 3.87 11.55
C LYS A 112 -2.14 2.90 10.93
N SER A 113 -1.89 2.45 9.71
CA SER A 113 -2.65 1.35 9.13
C SER A 113 -2.41 0.05 9.91
N LEU A 114 -3.35 -0.90 9.82
CA LEU A 114 -3.16 -2.22 10.44
C LEU A 114 -1.90 -2.90 9.89
N GLU A 115 -1.68 -2.82 8.60
CA GLU A 115 -0.49 -3.35 7.92
C GLU A 115 0.80 -2.72 8.46
N HIS A 116 0.77 -1.42 8.74
CA HIS A 116 1.91 -0.72 9.33
C HIS A 116 2.15 -1.16 10.79
N ASN A 117 1.09 -1.30 11.59
CA ASN A 117 1.21 -1.81 12.95
C ASN A 117 1.78 -3.23 12.98
N VAL A 118 1.32 -4.12 12.10
CA VAL A 118 1.86 -5.48 11.99
C VAL A 118 3.30 -5.47 11.45
N PHE A 119 3.67 -4.52 10.59
CA PHE A 119 5.05 -4.34 10.16
C PHE A 119 5.95 -3.96 11.36
N ASP A 120 5.51 -3.03 12.21
CA ASP A 120 6.22 -2.65 13.43
C ASP A 120 6.34 -3.85 14.39
N LEU A 121 5.24 -4.58 14.64
CA LEU A 121 5.23 -5.80 15.43
C LEU A 121 6.24 -6.83 14.90
N THR A 122 6.23 -7.08 13.60
CA THR A 122 7.18 -8.02 12.96
C THR A 122 8.63 -7.62 13.20
N ASN A 123 8.94 -6.32 13.14
CA ASN A 123 10.28 -5.81 13.40
C ASN A 123 10.72 -6.03 14.85
N GLU A 124 9.84 -5.84 15.83
CA GLU A 124 10.15 -6.09 17.24
C GLU A 124 10.35 -7.58 17.51
N VAL A 125 9.53 -8.45 16.92
CA VAL A 125 9.71 -9.93 16.97
C VAL A 125 11.06 -10.33 16.39
N LEU A 126 11.38 -9.84 15.19
CA LEU A 126 12.66 -10.14 14.53
C LEU A 126 13.88 -9.60 15.31
N SER A 127 13.73 -8.47 15.99
CA SER A 127 14.77 -7.87 16.81
C SER A 127 14.96 -8.57 18.16
N GLY A 128 14.01 -9.48 18.54
CA GLY A 128 14.02 -10.19 19.82
C GLY A 128 13.53 -9.34 20.99
N ASN A 129 12.87 -8.22 20.71
CA ASN A 129 12.24 -7.37 21.72
C ASN A 129 10.85 -7.90 22.07
N SER A 130 10.81 -8.99 22.84
CA SER A 130 9.56 -9.69 23.12
C SER A 130 8.57 -8.86 23.93
N GLU A 131 9.02 -8.04 24.88
CA GLU A 131 8.16 -7.19 25.70
C GLU A 131 7.36 -6.21 24.81
N LYS A 132 8.07 -5.49 23.94
CA LYS A 132 7.42 -4.53 23.04
C LYS A 132 6.57 -5.20 21.96
N ALA A 133 6.97 -6.39 21.49
CA ALA A 133 6.19 -7.17 20.56
C ALA A 133 4.85 -7.61 21.16
N VAL A 134 4.86 -8.09 22.40
CA VAL A 134 3.63 -8.46 23.15
C VAL A 134 2.74 -7.23 23.35
N GLN A 135 3.31 -6.11 23.81
CA GLN A 135 2.56 -4.86 23.98
C GLN A 135 1.87 -4.41 22.68
N LEU A 136 2.60 -4.39 21.55
CA LEU A 136 2.00 -4.02 20.25
C LEU A 136 0.89 -4.98 19.83
N TYR A 137 1.06 -6.27 20.10
CA TYR A 137 0.03 -7.26 19.80
C TYR A 137 -1.22 -7.07 20.67
N GLU A 138 -1.05 -6.84 21.98
CA GLU A 138 -2.15 -6.53 22.89
C GLU A 138 -2.89 -5.25 22.51
N ASP A 139 -2.16 -4.19 22.13
CA ASP A 139 -2.74 -2.93 21.67
C ASP A 139 -3.64 -3.15 20.44
N LEU A 140 -3.24 -4.02 19.52
CA LEU A 140 -4.05 -4.37 18.34
C LEU A 140 -5.33 -5.14 18.73
N LEU A 141 -5.23 -6.05 19.69
CA LEU A 141 -6.42 -6.75 20.22
C LEU A 141 -7.39 -5.79 20.92
N LEU A 142 -6.85 -4.82 21.71
CA LEU A 142 -7.66 -3.78 22.36
C LEU A 142 -8.34 -2.85 21.36
N GLN A 143 -7.75 -2.63 20.18
CA GLN A 143 -8.36 -1.89 19.08
C GLN A 143 -9.48 -2.69 18.37
N GLY A 144 -9.72 -3.93 18.76
CA GLY A 144 -10.77 -4.79 18.22
C GLY A 144 -10.35 -5.62 17.00
N GLU A 145 -9.04 -5.73 16.73
CA GLU A 145 -8.56 -6.58 15.65
C GLU A 145 -8.65 -8.06 16.02
N GLU A 146 -9.11 -8.88 15.10
CA GLU A 146 -9.28 -10.31 15.31
C GLU A 146 -7.94 -11.06 15.28
N THR A 147 -7.70 -11.95 16.25
CA THR A 147 -6.47 -12.75 16.36
C THR A 147 -6.13 -13.50 15.07
N ILE A 148 -7.13 -14.14 14.45
CA ILE A 148 -6.92 -14.89 13.18
C ILE A 148 -6.44 -13.96 12.07
N LYS A 149 -7.04 -12.79 11.97
CA LYS A 149 -6.64 -11.76 10.98
C LYS A 149 -5.22 -11.25 11.25
N LEU A 150 -4.89 -10.96 12.52
CA LEU A 150 -3.54 -10.52 12.91
C LEU A 150 -2.48 -11.57 12.56
N ASN A 151 -2.74 -12.83 12.91
CA ASN A 151 -1.82 -13.93 12.61
C ASN A 151 -1.63 -14.12 11.10
N ALA A 152 -2.70 -14.02 10.31
CA ALA A 152 -2.60 -14.13 8.86
C ALA A 152 -1.76 -12.99 8.24
N ILE A 153 -1.93 -11.74 8.72
CA ILE A 153 -1.14 -10.59 8.25
C ILE A 153 0.32 -10.75 8.69
N LEU A 154 0.58 -11.17 9.93
CA LEU A 154 1.92 -11.41 10.46
C LEU A 154 2.65 -12.48 9.64
N LEU A 155 1.99 -13.63 9.39
CA LEU A 155 2.55 -14.70 8.54
C LEU A 155 2.88 -14.20 7.14
N ASN A 156 1.97 -13.43 6.52
CA ASN A 156 2.20 -12.85 5.21
C ASN A 156 3.36 -11.85 5.20
N GLN A 157 3.54 -11.09 6.27
CA GLN A 157 4.63 -10.14 6.41
C GLN A 157 6.00 -10.85 6.54
N ILE A 158 6.07 -11.90 7.36
CA ILE A 158 7.31 -12.71 7.52
C ILE A 158 7.61 -13.45 6.22
N ARG A 159 6.60 -13.99 5.54
CA ARG A 159 6.75 -14.59 4.20
C ARG A 159 7.33 -13.59 3.20
N LEU A 160 6.82 -12.36 3.17
CA LEU A 160 7.35 -11.32 2.30
C LEU A 160 8.82 -11.02 2.62
N PHE A 161 9.20 -10.93 3.89
CA PHE A 161 10.58 -10.72 4.31
C PHE A 161 11.49 -11.86 3.87
N LEU A 162 11.07 -13.10 4.12
CA LEU A 162 11.81 -14.30 3.73
C LEU A 162 12.03 -14.36 2.20
N GLN A 163 10.97 -14.24 1.43
CA GLN A 163 11.04 -14.26 -0.03
C GLN A 163 11.88 -13.10 -0.59
N THR A 164 11.72 -11.90 -0.04
CA THR A 164 12.54 -10.73 -0.42
C THR A 164 14.01 -10.96 -0.14
N LYS A 165 14.35 -11.57 1.02
CA LYS A 165 15.73 -11.89 1.39
C LYS A 165 16.35 -12.91 0.44
N ILE A 166 15.60 -13.97 0.09
CA ILE A 166 16.05 -15.01 -0.84
C ILE A 166 16.31 -14.40 -2.23
N LEU A 167 15.35 -13.70 -2.78
CA LEU A 167 15.47 -13.08 -4.11
C LEU A 167 16.58 -12.03 -4.17
N ALA A 168 16.75 -11.22 -3.12
CA ALA A 168 17.85 -10.28 -3.02
C ALA A 168 19.24 -10.98 -3.00
N LYS A 169 19.37 -12.11 -2.28
CA LYS A 169 20.59 -12.95 -2.32
C LYS A 169 20.86 -13.55 -3.70
N MET A 170 19.82 -13.81 -4.49
CA MET A 170 19.92 -14.26 -5.88
C MET A 170 20.25 -13.12 -6.86
N GLY A 171 20.41 -11.88 -6.38
CA GLY A 171 20.76 -10.72 -7.19
C GLY A 171 19.58 -9.97 -7.82
N TYR A 172 18.34 -10.31 -7.46
CA TYR A 172 17.16 -9.60 -7.97
C TYR A 172 17.09 -8.18 -7.42
N GLN A 173 16.75 -7.23 -8.28
CA GLN A 173 16.51 -5.84 -7.92
C GLN A 173 15.08 -5.64 -7.44
N GLN A 174 14.82 -4.52 -6.75
CA GLN A 174 13.51 -4.20 -6.15
C GLN A 174 12.33 -4.40 -7.12
N ALA A 175 12.42 -3.90 -8.35
CA ALA A 175 11.35 -4.02 -9.34
C ALA A 175 11.07 -5.49 -9.70
N ASN A 176 12.12 -6.27 -9.97
CA ASN A 176 11.99 -7.68 -10.31
C ASN A 176 11.43 -8.51 -9.13
N ILE A 177 11.79 -8.16 -7.90
CA ILE A 177 11.22 -8.80 -6.69
C ILE A 177 9.73 -8.49 -6.60
N ALA A 178 9.35 -7.24 -6.82
CA ALA A 178 7.94 -6.81 -6.79
C ALA A 178 7.09 -7.55 -7.83
N ASP A 179 7.60 -7.64 -9.06
CA ASP A 179 6.94 -8.37 -10.15
C ASP A 179 6.83 -9.87 -9.86
N THR A 180 7.90 -10.48 -9.33
CA THR A 180 7.93 -11.92 -8.99
C THR A 180 6.95 -12.26 -7.88
N LEU A 181 6.89 -11.43 -6.82
CA LEU A 181 6.04 -11.65 -5.66
C LEU A 181 4.62 -11.10 -5.85
N LYS A 182 4.35 -10.37 -6.93
CA LYS A 182 3.09 -9.67 -7.22
C LYS A 182 2.66 -8.75 -6.07
N VAL A 183 3.61 -8.00 -5.54
CA VAL A 183 3.39 -7.02 -4.47
C VAL A 183 3.80 -5.63 -4.93
N HIS A 184 3.19 -4.61 -4.31
CA HIS A 184 3.53 -3.22 -4.64
C HIS A 184 5.03 -2.95 -4.38
N PRO A 185 5.77 -2.29 -5.32
CA PRO A 185 7.22 -2.05 -5.20
C PRO A 185 7.63 -1.33 -3.90
N TYR A 186 6.78 -0.48 -3.36
CA TYR A 186 7.01 0.19 -2.08
C TYR A 186 7.12 -0.78 -0.91
N ARG A 187 6.27 -1.83 -0.86
CA ARG A 187 6.37 -2.87 0.18
C ARG A 187 7.69 -3.63 0.10
N VAL A 188 8.16 -3.91 -1.11
CA VAL A 188 9.49 -4.52 -1.33
C VAL A 188 10.61 -3.58 -0.89
N LYS A 189 10.50 -2.27 -1.16
CA LYS A 189 11.44 -1.25 -0.69
C LYS A 189 11.59 -1.28 0.84
N LEU A 190 10.48 -1.28 1.57
CA LEU A 190 10.47 -1.37 3.04
C LEU A 190 11.04 -2.72 3.52
N ALA A 191 10.62 -3.82 2.90
CA ALA A 191 11.13 -5.15 3.22
C ALA A 191 12.65 -5.24 3.03
N LEU A 192 13.19 -4.75 1.90
CA LEU A 192 14.63 -4.73 1.63
C LEU A 192 15.44 -3.97 2.69
N GLN A 193 14.91 -2.88 3.22
CA GLN A 193 15.56 -2.11 4.28
C GLN A 193 15.66 -2.93 5.59
N GLN A 194 14.63 -3.71 5.91
CA GLN A 194 14.59 -4.51 7.13
C GLN A 194 15.37 -5.81 7.03
N VAL A 195 15.18 -6.58 5.95
CA VAL A 195 15.80 -7.91 5.82
C VAL A 195 17.33 -7.89 5.74
N ARG A 196 17.94 -6.72 5.50
CA ARG A 196 19.40 -6.56 5.57
C ARG A 196 19.96 -6.84 6.97
N ARG A 197 19.18 -6.60 8.01
CA ARG A 197 19.55 -6.70 9.41
C ARG A 197 19.44 -8.12 9.98
N PHE A 198 18.74 -9.02 9.27
CA PHE A 198 18.41 -10.34 9.78
C PHE A 198 19.03 -11.44 8.94
N GLU A 199 19.48 -12.50 9.61
CA GLU A 199 19.96 -13.71 8.93
C GLU A 199 18.79 -14.48 8.32
N LEU A 200 19.08 -15.16 7.18
CA LEU A 200 18.06 -15.96 6.47
C LEU A 200 17.48 -17.04 7.37
N SER A 201 18.35 -17.78 8.09
CA SER A 201 17.96 -18.86 9.00
C SER A 201 17.02 -18.39 10.12
N ARG A 202 17.09 -17.14 10.54
CA ARG A 202 16.17 -16.58 11.53
C ARG A 202 14.79 -16.36 10.93
N LEU A 203 14.72 -15.85 9.69
CA LEU A 203 13.45 -15.65 8.98
C LEU A 203 12.78 -17.00 8.66
N GLU A 204 13.55 -18.00 8.26
CA GLU A 204 13.06 -19.35 8.01
C GLU A 204 12.47 -19.97 9.27
N ARG A 205 13.20 -19.95 10.38
CA ARG A 205 12.72 -20.49 11.66
C ARG A 205 11.41 -19.84 12.11
N LEU A 206 11.33 -18.49 12.07
CA LEU A 206 10.10 -17.78 12.44
C LEU A 206 8.94 -18.09 11.53
N TYR A 207 9.21 -18.25 10.24
CA TYR A 207 8.17 -18.64 9.29
C TYR A 207 7.63 -20.03 9.61
N ASP A 208 8.51 -21.01 9.83
CA ASP A 208 8.14 -22.39 10.15
C ASP A 208 7.36 -22.46 11.48
N GLU A 209 7.83 -21.79 12.53
CA GLU A 209 7.15 -21.73 13.83
C GLU A 209 5.73 -21.13 13.73
N LEU A 210 5.53 -20.13 12.87
CA LEU A 210 4.20 -19.55 12.67
C LEU A 210 3.29 -20.46 11.87
N VAL A 211 3.81 -21.14 10.84
CA VAL A 211 3.02 -22.07 10.01
C VAL A 211 2.56 -23.28 10.84
N GLU A 212 3.40 -23.78 11.75
CA GLU A 212 3.06 -24.93 12.61
C GLU A 212 2.00 -24.60 13.69
N LYS A 213 1.84 -23.34 14.06
CA LYS A 213 0.96 -22.89 15.15
C LYS A 213 -0.36 -22.29 14.70
N ILE A 214 -0.56 -22.08 13.40
CA ILE A 214 -1.80 -21.59 12.79
C ILE A 214 -2.63 -22.76 12.26
#